data_46a112bcb360040db8cc63e1be49f48d
#
_entry.id   46a112bcb360040db8cc63e1be49f48d
#
_cell.length_a   1.000
_cell.length_b   1.000
_cell.length_c   1.000
_cell.angle_alpha   90.00
_cell.angle_beta   90.00
_cell.angle_gamma   90.00
#
_symmetry.space_group_name_H-M   'P 1'
#
loop_
_entity.id
_entity.type
_entity.pdbx_description
1 polymer ?
#
loop_
_entity_poly.entity_id
_entity_poly.type
_entity_poly.pdbx_seq_one_letter_code
_entity_poly.pdbx_strand_id
1 'polypeptide(L)'
;MSPDLDGLFQALADPTRRAMLERLSRGPASVSDLARPFDMSLPAVVQHLGVLEAAGVVKSEKVGRVRTCQLDAAALSRAEQWIHERRTAWERRLDRLGDYLAANPEHPKDEP
;
A
#
# COMPACT_ATOMS: atom_id res chain seq x y z
N MET A 1 11.58 13.68 -7.70
CA MET A 1 11.92 12.36 -7.33
C MET A 1 11.02 11.86 -6.23
N SER A 2 10.62 10.69 -6.34
CA SER A 2 9.70 10.17 -5.38
C SER A 2 10.32 8.97 -4.67
N PRO A 3 11.28 9.24 -3.80
CA PRO A 3 11.88 8.15 -3.07
C PRO A 3 10.82 7.42 -2.31
N ASP A 4 9.74 8.09 -2.21
CA ASP A 4 8.70 7.63 -1.35
C ASP A 4 7.97 6.44 -1.88
N LEU A 5 8.01 6.20 -3.18
CA LEU A 5 7.30 5.05 -3.71
C LEU A 5 7.94 3.75 -3.24
N ASP A 6 9.27 3.67 -3.31
CA ASP A 6 9.96 2.48 -2.81
C ASP A 6 9.77 2.33 -1.31
N GLY A 7 9.90 3.43 -0.57
CA GLY A 7 9.69 3.40 0.87
C GLY A 7 8.27 3.01 1.23
N LEU A 8 7.33 3.47 0.44
CA LEU A 8 5.93 3.14 0.67
C LEU A 8 5.69 1.64 0.50
N PHE A 9 6.15 1.07 -0.61
CA PHE A 9 5.97 -0.37 -0.83
C PHE A 9 6.72 -1.18 0.22
N GLN A 10 7.89 -0.71 0.63
CA GLN A 10 8.65 -1.40 1.66
C GLN A 10 7.92 -1.35 3.00
N ALA A 11 7.32 -0.22 3.32
CA ALA A 11 6.54 -0.11 4.55
C ALA A 11 5.34 -1.05 4.52
N LEU A 12 4.74 -1.24 3.37
CA LEU A 12 3.58 -2.12 3.22
C LEU A 12 3.96 -3.60 3.16
N ALA A 13 5.23 -3.91 3.09
CA ALA A 13 5.68 -5.29 2.90
C ALA A 13 5.68 -6.11 4.19
N ASP A 14 5.29 -5.52 5.31
CA ASP A 14 5.28 -6.19 6.60
C ASP A 14 3.85 -6.40 7.07
N PRO A 15 3.49 -7.61 7.50
CA PRO A 15 2.10 -7.87 7.91
C PRO A 15 1.68 -7.09 9.14
N THR A 16 2.60 -6.84 10.08
CA THR A 16 2.25 -6.06 11.26
C THR A 16 1.91 -4.63 10.86
N ARG A 17 2.71 -4.05 9.98
CA ARG A 17 2.45 -2.69 9.53
C ARG A 17 1.15 -2.60 8.75
N ARG A 18 0.85 -3.62 7.93
CA ARG A 18 -0.43 -3.62 7.22
C ARG A 18 -1.61 -3.71 8.19
N ALA A 19 -1.46 -4.49 9.26
CA ALA A 19 -2.51 -4.59 10.26
C ALA A 19 -2.73 -3.26 10.98
N MET A 20 -1.64 -2.54 11.24
CA MET A 20 -1.76 -1.21 11.84
C MET A 20 -2.51 -0.25 10.92
N LEU A 21 -2.19 -0.28 9.63
CA LEU A 21 -2.89 0.57 8.67
C LEU A 21 -4.36 0.21 8.58
N GLU A 22 -4.66 -1.08 8.62
CA GLU A 22 -6.04 -1.51 8.59
C GLU A 22 -6.81 -0.96 9.78
N ARG A 23 -6.19 -1.00 10.96
CA ARG A 23 -6.82 -0.41 12.14
C ARG A 23 -7.04 1.09 11.96
N LEU A 24 -6.03 1.79 11.43
CA LEU A 24 -6.13 3.24 11.25
C LEU A 24 -7.10 3.64 10.15
N SER A 25 -7.42 2.72 9.25
CA SER A 25 -8.44 3.00 8.24
C SER A 25 -9.82 3.17 8.86
N ARG A 26 -10.00 2.71 10.09
CA ARG A 26 -11.27 2.87 10.80
C ARG A 26 -11.30 4.11 11.66
N GLY A 27 -10.20 4.84 11.75
CA GLY A 27 -10.14 6.07 12.50
C GLY A 27 -8.83 6.19 13.26
N PRO A 28 -8.52 7.38 13.78
CA PRO A 28 -7.29 7.59 14.55
C PRO A 28 -7.24 6.69 15.78
N ALA A 29 -6.03 6.42 16.24
CA ALA A 29 -5.82 5.60 17.41
C ALA A 29 -4.54 6.05 18.11
N SER A 30 -4.50 5.92 19.43
CA SER A 30 -3.29 6.18 20.17
C SER A 30 -2.29 5.06 19.92
N VAL A 31 -1.01 5.34 20.19
CA VAL A 31 0.02 4.32 20.08
C VAL A 31 -0.32 3.12 20.95
N SER A 32 -0.82 3.38 22.16
CA SER A 32 -1.20 2.30 23.07
C SER A 32 -2.31 1.43 22.50
N ASP A 33 -3.30 2.07 21.90
CA ASP A 33 -4.40 1.30 21.28
C ASP A 33 -3.92 0.50 20.11
N LEU A 34 -3.02 1.05 19.32
CA LEU A 34 -2.46 0.31 18.19
C LEU A 34 -1.64 -0.89 18.64
N ALA A 35 -0.97 -0.76 19.79
CA ALA A 35 -0.12 -1.84 20.28
C ALA A 35 -0.92 -2.99 20.86
N ARG A 36 -2.14 -2.72 21.32
CA ARG A 36 -2.90 -3.69 22.11
C ARG A 36 -3.07 -5.05 21.47
N PRO A 37 -3.40 -5.15 20.16
CA PRO A 37 -3.63 -6.47 19.56
C PRO A 37 -2.35 -7.22 19.21
N PHE A 38 -1.19 -6.64 19.41
CA PHE A 38 0.06 -7.27 19.00
C PHE A 38 0.82 -7.79 20.20
N ASP A 39 1.40 -8.98 20.02
CA ASP A 39 2.24 -9.57 21.06
C ASP A 39 3.67 -9.13 20.82
N MET A 40 3.94 -7.86 21.06
CA MET A 40 5.28 -7.31 20.90
C MET A 40 5.46 -6.14 21.81
N SER A 41 6.71 -5.77 22.07
CA SER A 41 7.03 -4.68 22.99
C SER A 41 6.58 -3.35 22.41
N LEU A 42 6.35 -2.40 23.28
CA LEU A 42 5.98 -1.06 22.84
C LEU A 42 7.06 -0.43 21.96
N PRO A 43 8.37 -0.55 22.29
CA PRO A 43 9.38 -0.04 21.37
C PRO A 43 9.30 -0.65 19.98
N ALA A 44 8.93 -1.92 19.87
CA ALA A 44 8.79 -2.54 18.55
C ALA A 44 7.62 -1.93 17.79
N VAL A 45 6.51 -1.66 18.48
CA VAL A 45 5.37 -0.98 17.87
C VAL A 45 5.77 0.40 17.38
N VAL A 46 6.49 1.14 18.22
CA VAL A 46 6.94 2.48 17.85
C VAL A 46 7.86 2.42 16.63
N GLN A 47 8.69 1.39 16.54
CA GLN A 47 9.57 1.24 15.40
C GLN A 47 8.78 1.01 14.11
N HIS A 48 7.77 0.15 14.16
CA HIS A 48 6.90 -0.06 12.99
C HIS A 48 6.17 1.22 12.59
N LEU A 49 5.69 1.96 13.58
CA LEU A 49 5.02 3.23 13.29
C LEU A 49 6.00 4.22 12.67
N GLY A 50 7.25 4.22 13.12
CA GLY A 50 8.26 5.09 12.54
C GLY A 50 8.49 4.80 11.06
N VAL A 51 8.48 3.53 10.68
CA VAL A 51 8.62 3.17 9.27
C VAL A 51 7.43 3.70 8.47
N LEU A 52 6.22 3.55 9.01
CA LEU A 52 5.03 4.04 8.33
C LEU A 52 5.01 5.56 8.24
N GLU A 53 5.48 6.24 9.28
CA GLU A 53 5.55 7.69 9.27
C GLU A 53 6.58 8.18 8.24
N ALA A 54 7.73 7.51 8.19
CA ALA A 54 8.76 7.89 7.23
C ALA A 54 8.29 7.68 5.80
N ALA A 55 7.43 6.70 5.57
CA ALA A 55 6.86 6.45 4.26
C ALA A 55 5.68 7.39 3.94
N GLY A 56 5.24 8.17 4.91
CA GLY A 56 4.19 9.15 4.70
C GLY A 56 2.78 8.61 4.80
N VAL A 57 2.58 7.34 5.16
CA VAL A 57 1.23 6.78 5.26
C VAL A 57 0.60 6.98 6.61
N VAL A 58 1.38 7.35 7.62
CA VAL A 58 0.87 7.61 8.95
C VAL A 58 1.37 8.96 9.40
N LYS A 59 0.50 9.74 10.01
CA LYS A 59 0.85 10.96 10.69
C LYS A 59 0.55 10.78 12.17
N SER A 60 1.37 11.35 13.01
CA SER A 60 1.08 11.30 14.43
C SER A 60 1.18 12.69 15.02
N GLU A 61 0.41 12.89 16.06
CA GLU A 61 0.34 14.17 16.74
C GLU A 61 0.28 13.92 18.22
N LYS A 62 1.11 14.61 18.98
CA LYS A 62 1.11 14.46 20.41
C LYS A 62 0.30 15.58 21.03
N VAL A 63 -0.75 15.20 21.76
CA VAL A 63 -1.59 16.13 22.47
C VAL A 63 -1.49 15.76 23.94
N GLY A 64 -0.87 16.63 24.74
CA GLY A 64 -0.56 16.30 26.12
C GLY A 64 0.42 15.15 26.18
N ARG A 65 0.03 14.07 26.81
CA ARG A 65 0.86 12.87 26.94
C ARG A 65 0.49 11.78 25.96
N VAL A 66 -0.51 12.05 25.13
CA VAL A 66 -1.04 11.03 24.23
C VAL A 66 -0.56 11.31 22.82
N ARG A 67 0.02 10.30 22.20
CA ARG A 67 0.40 10.36 20.80
C ARG A 67 -0.66 9.63 20.01
N THR A 68 -1.32 10.37 19.12
CA THR A 68 -2.39 9.84 18.30
C THR A 68 -1.92 9.73 16.87
N CYS A 69 -2.17 8.59 16.28
CA CYS A 69 -1.79 8.30 14.90
C CYS A 69 -3.01 8.27 14.01
N GLN A 70 -2.83 8.69 12.77
CA GLN A 70 -3.90 8.61 11.80
C GLN A 70 -3.33 8.32 10.42
N LEU A 71 -4.15 7.73 9.59
CA LEU A 71 -3.78 7.35 8.24
C LEU A 71 -3.71 8.59 7.36
N ASP A 72 -2.67 8.68 6.55
CA ASP A 72 -2.58 9.69 5.51
C ASP A 72 -2.82 9.00 4.19
N ALA A 73 -4.04 9.10 3.69
CA ALA A 73 -4.44 8.38 2.49
C ALA A 73 -3.74 8.89 1.22
N ALA A 74 -3.16 10.08 1.27
CA ALA A 74 -2.49 10.62 0.08
C ALA A 74 -1.33 9.74 -0.36
N ALA A 75 -0.60 9.16 0.61
CA ALA A 75 0.51 8.27 0.27
C ALA A 75 0.00 7.00 -0.40
N LEU A 76 -1.11 6.45 0.11
CA LEU A 76 -1.69 5.26 -0.49
C LEU A 76 -2.19 5.55 -1.90
N SER A 77 -2.68 6.75 -2.13
CA SER A 77 -3.13 7.14 -3.47
C SER A 77 -1.99 7.11 -4.49
N ARG A 78 -0.79 7.45 -4.05
CA ARG A 78 0.37 7.40 -4.97
C ARG A 78 0.68 5.96 -5.37
N ALA A 79 0.60 5.03 -4.42
CA ALA A 79 0.81 3.62 -4.75
C ALA A 79 -0.28 3.11 -5.66
N GLU A 80 -1.52 3.49 -5.38
CA GLU A 80 -2.65 3.09 -6.18
C GLU A 80 -2.52 3.61 -7.60
N GLN A 81 -2.09 4.86 -7.75
CA GLN A 81 -1.90 5.46 -9.06
C GLN A 81 -0.83 4.71 -9.85
N TRP A 82 0.28 4.36 -9.20
CA TRP A 82 1.34 3.62 -9.87
C TRP A 82 0.83 2.25 -10.35
N ILE A 83 0.10 1.55 -9.49
CA ILE A 83 -0.45 0.25 -9.83
C ILE A 83 -1.46 0.39 -10.97
N HIS A 84 -2.31 1.41 -10.88
CA HIS A 84 -3.32 1.65 -11.89
C HIS A 84 -2.68 1.86 -13.28
N GLU A 85 -1.61 2.64 -13.34
CA GLU A 85 -0.95 2.91 -14.60
C GLU A 85 -0.34 1.66 -15.20
N ARG A 86 0.22 0.78 -14.36
CA ARG A 86 0.79 -0.48 -14.85
C ARG A 86 -0.29 -1.42 -15.33
N ARG A 87 -1.39 -1.48 -14.60
CA ARG A 87 -2.50 -2.33 -14.99
C ARG A 87 -3.14 -1.86 -16.28
N THR A 88 -3.32 -0.56 -16.42
CA THR A 88 -3.93 0.00 -17.62
C THR A 88 -3.07 -0.29 -18.85
N ALA A 89 -1.76 -0.11 -18.72
CA ALA A 89 -0.84 -0.38 -19.82
C ALA A 89 -0.89 -1.85 -20.20
N TRP A 90 -0.95 -2.73 -19.21
CA TRP A 90 -1.04 -4.16 -19.46
C TRP A 90 -2.35 -4.53 -20.16
N GLU A 91 -3.44 -3.93 -19.71
CA GLU A 91 -4.75 -4.19 -20.31
C GLU A 91 -4.80 -3.74 -21.76
N ARG A 92 -4.18 -2.61 -22.07
CA ARG A 92 -4.11 -2.16 -23.45
C ARG A 92 -3.35 -3.13 -24.33
N ARG A 93 -2.27 -3.70 -23.82
CA ARG A 93 -1.52 -4.71 -24.56
C ARG A 93 -2.37 -5.93 -24.84
N LEU A 94 -3.13 -6.38 -23.83
CA LEU A 94 -4.00 -7.52 -24.01
C LEU A 94 -5.09 -7.24 -25.01
N ASP A 95 -5.65 -6.03 -25.01
CA ASP A 95 -6.66 -5.65 -25.98
C ASP A 95 -6.10 -5.66 -27.39
N ARG A 96 -4.90 -5.11 -27.57
CA ARG A 96 -4.28 -5.12 -28.89
C ARG A 96 -4.00 -6.52 -29.38
N LEU A 97 -3.58 -7.39 -28.47
CA LEU A 97 -3.36 -8.78 -28.84
C LEU A 97 -4.67 -9.45 -29.25
N GLY A 98 -5.74 -9.19 -28.49
CA GLY A 98 -7.04 -9.72 -28.82
C GLY A 98 -7.52 -9.25 -30.18
N ASP A 99 -7.31 -7.96 -30.48
CA ASP A 99 -7.67 -7.42 -31.79
C ASP A 99 -6.87 -8.09 -32.91
N TYR A 100 -5.59 -8.28 -32.67
CA TYR A 100 -4.73 -8.94 -33.66
C TYR A 100 -5.21 -10.36 -33.93
N LEU A 101 -5.51 -11.10 -32.86
CA LEU A 101 -5.95 -12.48 -33.02
C LEU A 101 -7.30 -12.55 -33.73
N ALA A 102 -8.18 -11.60 -33.45
CA ALA A 102 -9.48 -11.56 -34.10
C ALA A 102 -9.34 -11.25 -35.60
N ALA A 103 -8.36 -10.42 -35.94
CA ALA A 103 -8.14 -10.07 -37.35
C ALA A 103 -7.37 -11.15 -38.08
N ASN A 104 -6.79 -12.11 -37.40
CA ASN A 104 -6.01 -13.19 -37.99
C ASN A 104 -6.56 -14.54 -37.54
N PRO A 105 -7.80 -14.85 -37.91
CA PRO A 105 -8.46 -16.06 -37.39
C PRO A 105 -7.86 -17.36 -37.92
N GLU A 106 -7.02 -17.27 -38.91
CA GLU A 106 -6.40 -18.48 -39.46
C GLU A 106 -5.13 -18.85 -38.74
N HIS A 107 -4.91 -18.21 -37.62
CA HIS A 107 -3.77 -18.54 -36.83
C HIS A 107 -3.80 -20.02 -36.52
N PRO A 108 -2.74 -20.74 -36.83
CA PRO A 108 -2.79 -22.20 -36.81
C PRO A 108 -2.59 -22.79 -35.41
N LYS A 109 -2.96 -22.12 -34.41
CA LYS A 109 -2.77 -22.59 -33.07
C LYS A 109 -3.47 -23.91 -32.78
N ASP A 110 -4.46 -24.21 -33.55
CA ASP A 110 -5.28 -25.38 -33.32
C ASP A 110 -4.79 -26.59 -34.03
N GLU A 111 -3.76 -26.45 -34.82
CA GLU A 111 -3.33 -27.54 -35.62
C GLU A 111 -2.86 -28.69 -34.73
N PRO A 112 -3.42 -29.85 -34.87
CA PRO A 112 -2.95 -31.02 -34.14
C PRO A 112 -1.59 -31.43 -34.60
#